data_0e1bd672529f97a5ad7466b8966ce0f3
#
_entry.id   0e1bd672529f97a5ad7466b8966ce0f3
#
_cell.length_a   1.000
_cell.length_b   1.000
_cell.length_c   1.000
_cell.angle_alpha   90.00
_cell.angle_beta   90.00
_cell.angle_gamma   90.00
#
_symmetry.space_group_name_H-M   'P 1'
#
loop_
_entity.id
_entity.type
_entity.pdbx_description
1 polymer ?
#
loop_
_entity_poly.entity_id
_entity_poly.type
_entity_poly.pdbx_seq_one_letter_code
_entity_poly.pdbx_strand_id
1 'polypeptide(L)'
;YSRAAEILVEYKDVVIHVYNSRNRDIITNYLEKMTAEVVRSYIAAKSEGENISEKDLEFMSYFYGYAIIGSTYKWIESGMQADFEHFIARISESIDATLPVMISKAKANSN
;
A
#
# COMPACT_ATOMS: atom_id res chain seq x y z
N TYR A 1 4.09 -5.30 -5.83
CA TYR A 1 4.16 -5.28 -4.36
C TYR A 1 4.91 -6.47 -3.77
N SER A 2 4.66 -7.68 -4.30
CA SER A 2 5.35 -8.89 -3.84
C SER A 2 6.87 -8.78 -3.95
N ARG A 3 7.35 -8.19 -5.03
CA ARG A 3 8.80 -8.04 -5.22
C ARG A 3 9.41 -7.09 -4.19
N ALA A 4 8.73 -5.97 -3.94
CA ALA A 4 9.17 -5.03 -2.94
C ALA A 4 9.20 -5.67 -1.56
N ALA A 5 8.18 -6.45 -1.27
CA ALA A 5 8.05 -7.14 -0.01
C ALA A 5 9.15 -8.19 0.18
N GLU A 6 9.47 -8.92 -0.90
CA GLU A 6 10.58 -9.89 -0.86
C GLU A 6 11.91 -9.22 -0.55
N ILE A 7 12.14 -8.03 -1.13
CA ILE A 7 13.36 -7.27 -0.89
C ILE A 7 13.43 -6.85 0.58
N LEU A 8 12.31 -6.41 1.15
CA LEU A 8 12.25 -6.01 2.56
C LEU A 8 12.65 -7.18 3.48
N VAL A 9 12.12 -8.36 3.20
CA VAL A 9 12.42 -9.54 4.02
C VAL A 9 13.88 -9.98 3.86
N GLU A 10 14.37 -9.98 2.62
CA GLU A 10 15.74 -10.39 2.33
C GLU A 10 16.77 -9.51 3.03
N TYR A 11 16.50 -8.19 3.09
CA TYR A 11 17.41 -7.24 3.71
C TYR A 11 16.87 -6.72 5.04
N LYS A 12 16.18 -7.59 5.78
CA LYS A 12 15.51 -7.23 7.03
C LYS A 12 16.38 -6.40 7.99
N ASP A 13 17.58 -6.88 8.28
CA ASP A 13 18.45 -6.19 9.24
C ASP A 13 18.87 -4.82 8.75
N VAL A 14 19.15 -4.70 7.46
CA VAL A 14 19.50 -3.42 6.83
C VAL A 14 18.31 -2.47 6.88
N VAL A 15 17.12 -2.98 6.53
CA VAL A 15 15.89 -2.18 6.54
C VAL A 15 15.62 -1.60 7.93
N ILE A 16 15.69 -2.43 8.95
CA ILE A 16 15.46 -2.02 10.33
C ILE A 16 16.49 -0.96 10.75
N HIS A 17 17.76 -1.20 10.42
CA HIS A 17 18.82 -0.28 10.76
C HIS A 17 18.61 1.10 10.10
N VAL A 18 18.33 1.13 8.81
CA VAL A 18 18.10 2.38 8.08
C VAL A 18 16.85 3.08 8.60
N TYR A 19 15.77 2.34 8.86
CA TYR A 19 14.54 2.91 9.38
C TYR A 19 14.73 3.60 10.73
N ASN A 20 15.61 3.06 11.58
CA ASN A 20 15.91 3.61 12.89
C ASN A 20 17.06 4.62 12.91
N SER A 21 17.60 4.97 11.73
CA SER A 21 18.72 5.89 11.62
C SER A 21 18.25 7.28 11.18
N ARG A 22 19.23 8.20 11.08
CA ARG A 22 18.98 9.55 10.56
C ARG A 22 18.62 9.52 9.08
N ASN A 23 18.93 8.42 8.40
CA ASN A 23 18.68 8.26 6.96
C ASN A 23 17.37 7.54 6.69
N ARG A 24 16.45 7.57 7.64
CA ARG A 24 15.12 6.97 7.48
C ARG A 24 14.44 7.42 6.18
N ASP A 25 14.63 8.66 5.79
CA ASP A 25 14.03 9.25 4.59
C ASP A 25 14.29 8.42 3.33
N ILE A 26 15.45 7.79 3.25
CA ILE A 26 15.81 6.99 2.07
C ILE A 26 14.84 5.84 1.91
N ILE A 27 14.59 5.11 2.99
CA ILE A 27 13.70 3.94 2.92
C ILE A 27 12.24 4.36 2.83
N THR A 28 11.84 5.40 3.56
CA THR A 28 10.44 5.85 3.54
C THR A 28 10.05 6.43 2.19
N ASN A 29 10.93 7.23 1.57
CA ASN A 29 10.66 7.77 0.24
C ASN A 29 10.54 6.65 -0.81
N TYR A 30 11.41 5.66 -0.72
CA TYR A 30 11.36 4.50 -1.61
C TYR A 30 10.05 3.74 -1.47
N LEU A 31 9.64 3.46 -0.22
CA LEU A 31 8.41 2.74 0.05
C LEU A 31 7.17 3.51 -0.40
N GLU A 32 7.15 4.82 -0.15
CA GLU A 32 6.02 5.66 -0.54
C GLU A 32 5.85 5.71 -2.05
N LYS A 33 6.97 5.93 -2.77
CA LYS A 33 6.92 6.01 -4.22
C LYS A 33 6.47 4.68 -4.84
N MET A 34 7.04 3.58 -4.38
CA MET A 34 6.71 2.26 -4.90
C MET A 34 5.25 1.89 -4.60
N THR A 35 4.80 2.16 -3.38
CA THR A 35 3.43 1.86 -2.97
C THR A 35 2.43 2.66 -3.78
N ALA A 36 2.68 3.96 -3.99
CA ALA A 36 1.79 4.81 -4.75
C ALA A 36 1.58 4.28 -6.17
N GLU A 37 2.65 3.87 -6.84
CA GLU A 37 2.57 3.33 -8.20
C GLU A 37 1.76 2.03 -8.26
N VAL A 38 2.04 1.12 -7.34
CA VAL A 38 1.37 -0.18 -7.30
C VAL A 38 -0.11 -0.03 -6.98
N VAL A 39 -0.44 0.79 -5.98
CA VAL A 39 -1.82 0.99 -5.55
C VAL A 39 -2.65 1.65 -6.66
N ARG A 40 -2.12 2.70 -7.29
CA ARG A 40 -2.83 3.37 -8.37
C ARG A 40 -3.12 2.40 -9.52
N SER A 41 -2.12 1.60 -9.91
CA SER A 41 -2.30 0.62 -10.99
C SER A 41 -3.33 -0.43 -10.63
N TYR A 42 -3.32 -0.90 -9.37
CA TYR A 42 -4.27 -1.90 -8.91
C TYR A 42 -5.71 -1.37 -8.94
N ILE A 43 -5.92 -0.17 -8.41
CA ILE A 43 -7.25 0.45 -8.36
C ILE A 43 -7.73 0.78 -9.77
N ALA A 44 -6.87 1.28 -10.63
CA ALA A 44 -7.22 1.58 -12.01
C ALA A 44 -7.68 0.31 -12.73
N ALA A 45 -6.99 -0.80 -12.54
CA ALA A 45 -7.36 -2.08 -13.14
C ALA A 45 -8.70 -2.58 -12.60
N LYS A 46 -8.92 -2.47 -11.30
CA LYS A 46 -10.18 -2.93 -10.67
C LYS A 46 -11.38 -2.08 -11.04
N SER A 47 -11.15 -0.80 -11.39
CA SER A 47 -12.22 0.11 -11.78
C SER A 47 -12.36 0.26 -13.29
N GLU A 48 -11.64 -0.56 -14.06
CA GLU A 48 -11.72 -0.53 -15.50
C GLU A 48 -13.15 -0.79 -15.96
N GLY A 49 -13.64 0.06 -16.88
CA GLY A 49 -15.02 -0.03 -17.35
C GLY A 49 -16.04 0.67 -16.47
N GLU A 50 -15.64 1.11 -15.28
CA GLU A 50 -16.50 1.88 -14.37
C GLU A 50 -16.33 3.37 -14.64
N ASN A 51 -17.41 4.13 -14.43
CA ASN A 51 -17.38 5.57 -14.65
C ASN A 51 -16.92 6.29 -13.38
N ILE A 52 -15.60 6.31 -13.19
CA ILE A 52 -14.98 6.90 -12.01
C ILE A 52 -14.14 8.10 -12.43
N SER A 53 -14.29 9.23 -11.72
CA SER A 53 -13.54 10.43 -12.02
C SER A 53 -12.07 10.27 -11.64
N GLU A 54 -11.22 11.07 -12.28
CA GLU A 54 -9.80 11.09 -11.96
C GLU A 54 -9.58 11.50 -10.49
N LYS A 55 -10.41 12.40 -9.97
CA LYS A 55 -10.36 12.80 -8.56
C LYS A 55 -10.63 11.64 -7.61
N ASP A 56 -11.61 10.81 -7.93
CA ASP A 56 -11.94 9.65 -7.10
C ASP A 56 -10.84 8.60 -7.16
N LEU A 57 -10.27 8.39 -8.36
CA LEU A 57 -9.15 7.47 -8.50
C LEU A 57 -7.95 7.95 -7.68
N GLU A 58 -7.66 9.24 -7.73
CA GLU A 58 -6.59 9.84 -6.96
C GLU A 58 -6.83 9.70 -5.46
N PHE A 59 -8.07 9.99 -5.00
CA PHE A 59 -8.41 9.87 -3.58
C PHE A 59 -8.22 8.43 -3.08
N MET A 60 -8.78 7.45 -3.79
CA MET A 60 -8.65 6.06 -3.39
C MET A 60 -7.20 5.59 -3.39
N SER A 61 -6.42 6.07 -4.36
CA SER A 61 -5.02 5.69 -4.48
C SER A 61 -4.22 6.14 -3.26
N TYR A 62 -4.39 7.39 -2.83
CA TYR A 62 -3.63 7.85 -1.67
C TYR A 62 -4.22 7.29 -0.36
N PHE A 63 -5.54 7.11 -0.29
CA PHE A 63 -6.17 6.56 0.91
C PHE A 63 -5.64 5.15 1.21
N TYR A 64 -5.72 4.27 0.22
CA TYR A 64 -5.19 2.90 0.37
C TYR A 64 -3.66 2.89 0.45
N GLY A 65 -3.01 3.79 -0.28
CA GLY A 65 -1.56 3.91 -0.26
C GLY A 65 -1.04 4.22 1.14
N TYR A 66 -1.64 5.19 1.82
CA TYR A 66 -1.23 5.54 3.17
C TYR A 66 -1.59 4.45 4.18
N ALA A 67 -2.70 3.74 3.98
CA ALA A 67 -3.05 2.62 4.83
C ALA A 67 -1.99 1.52 4.74
N ILE A 68 -1.55 1.19 3.53
CA ILE A 68 -0.51 0.18 3.30
C ILE A 68 0.83 0.65 3.89
N ILE A 69 1.21 1.89 3.62
CA ILE A 69 2.48 2.44 4.11
C ILE A 69 2.50 2.50 5.63
N GLY A 70 1.44 3.00 6.25
CA GLY A 70 1.35 3.06 7.71
C GLY A 70 1.45 1.69 8.34
N SER A 71 0.76 0.71 7.76
CA SER A 71 0.81 -0.67 8.22
C SER A 71 2.21 -1.26 8.07
N THR A 72 2.89 -0.94 6.96
CA THR A 72 4.25 -1.41 6.71
C THR A 72 5.23 -0.81 7.72
N TYR A 73 5.09 0.47 8.04
CA TYR A 73 5.93 1.11 9.05
C TYR A 73 5.74 0.46 10.42
N LYS A 74 4.50 0.15 10.79
CA LYS A 74 4.22 -0.55 12.05
C LYS A 74 4.90 -1.91 12.09
N TRP A 75 4.86 -2.63 10.98
CA TRP A 75 5.52 -3.92 10.88
C TRP A 75 7.03 -3.79 11.03
N ILE A 76 7.65 -2.81 10.38
CA ILE A 76 9.09 -2.54 10.49
C ILE A 76 9.44 -2.15 11.94
N GLU A 77 8.64 -1.28 12.54
CA GLU A 77 8.86 -0.82 13.93
C GLU A 77 8.79 -1.97 14.93
N SER A 78 8.02 -3.01 14.64
CA SER A 78 7.94 -4.20 15.48
C SER A 78 9.18 -5.10 15.34
N GLY A 79 10.13 -4.72 14.48
CA GLY A 79 11.30 -5.52 14.18
C GLY A 79 11.01 -6.59 13.15
N MET A 80 9.94 -6.40 12.36
CA MET A 80 9.50 -7.34 11.33
C MET A 80 9.25 -8.73 11.93
N GLN A 81 8.72 -8.74 13.16
CA GLN A 81 8.51 -9.96 13.95
C GLN A 81 7.34 -10.81 13.44
N ALA A 82 6.29 -10.16 12.95
CA ALA A 82 5.13 -10.88 12.45
C ALA A 82 5.47 -11.62 11.16
N ASP A 83 4.79 -12.75 10.94
CA ASP A 83 4.93 -13.51 9.71
C ASP A 83 4.56 -12.62 8.53
N PHE A 84 5.50 -12.50 7.59
CA PHE A 84 5.36 -11.66 6.42
C PHE A 84 4.15 -12.05 5.57
N GLU A 85 3.96 -13.35 5.34
CA GLU A 85 2.84 -13.83 4.54
C GLU A 85 1.50 -13.49 5.18
N HIS A 86 1.42 -13.59 6.51
CA HIS A 86 0.22 -13.23 7.24
C HIS A 86 -0.05 -11.74 7.14
N PHE A 87 1.00 -10.91 7.25
CA PHE A 87 0.89 -9.46 7.13
C PHE A 87 0.33 -9.06 5.75
N ILE A 88 0.90 -9.62 4.69
CA ILE A 88 0.46 -9.33 3.32
C ILE A 88 -0.97 -9.81 3.09
N ALA A 89 -1.31 -11.01 3.60
CA ALA A 89 -2.66 -11.55 3.47
C ALA A 89 -3.70 -10.63 4.12
N ARG A 90 -3.39 -10.08 5.30
CA ARG A 90 -4.29 -9.17 6.00
C ARG A 90 -4.53 -7.89 5.21
N ILE A 91 -3.47 -7.34 4.63
CA ILE A 91 -3.57 -6.14 3.79
C ILE A 91 -4.44 -6.44 2.56
N SER A 92 -4.15 -7.53 1.86
CA SER A 92 -4.89 -7.90 0.65
C SER A 92 -6.37 -8.13 0.93
N GLU A 93 -6.69 -8.84 2.01
CA GLU A 93 -8.06 -9.09 2.42
C GLU A 93 -8.81 -7.79 2.72
N SER A 94 -8.12 -6.85 3.39
CA SER A 94 -8.73 -5.57 3.74
C SER A 94 -9.06 -4.74 2.51
N ILE A 95 -8.16 -4.72 1.54
CA ILE A 95 -8.39 -4.00 0.28
C ILE A 95 -9.52 -4.66 -0.50
N ASP A 96 -9.47 -5.98 -0.66
CA ASP A 96 -10.46 -6.72 -1.44
C ASP A 96 -11.86 -6.65 -0.81
N ALA A 97 -11.94 -6.53 0.51
CA ALA A 97 -13.22 -6.41 1.20
C ALA A 97 -13.84 -5.03 1.04
N THR A 98 -13.05 -3.98 0.89
CA THR A 98 -13.55 -2.60 0.91
C THR A 98 -13.53 -1.91 -0.46
N LEU A 99 -12.61 -2.26 -1.33
CA LEU A 99 -12.45 -1.57 -2.60
C LEU A 99 -13.69 -1.60 -3.49
N PRO A 100 -14.40 -2.75 -3.65
CA PRO A 100 -15.61 -2.77 -4.48
C PRO A 100 -16.67 -1.80 -3.99
N VAL A 101 -16.82 -1.63 -2.67
CA VAL A 101 -17.76 -0.68 -2.08
C VAL A 101 -17.32 0.75 -2.37
N MET A 102 -16.04 1.05 -2.26
CA MET A 102 -15.51 2.38 -2.56
C MET A 102 -15.70 2.74 -4.03
N ILE A 103 -15.46 1.80 -4.92
CA ILE A 103 -15.66 1.99 -6.35
C ILE A 103 -17.14 2.25 -6.65
N SER A 104 -18.03 1.46 -6.03
CA SER A 104 -19.47 1.62 -6.20
C SER A 104 -19.94 3.01 -5.75
N LYS A 105 -19.44 3.51 -4.64
CA LYS A 105 -19.78 4.84 -4.15
C LYS A 105 -19.22 5.95 -5.05
N ALA A 106 -18.01 5.80 -5.53
CA ALA A 106 -17.39 6.75 -6.44
C ALA A 106 -18.19 6.85 -7.75
N LYS A 107 -18.62 5.70 -8.28
CA LYS A 107 -19.45 5.63 -9.47
C LYS A 107 -20.78 6.37 -9.28
N ALA A 108 -21.44 6.14 -8.13
CA ALA A 108 -22.69 6.82 -7.81
C ALA A 108 -22.52 8.33 -7.70
N ASN A 109 -21.40 8.77 -7.10
CA ASN A 109 -21.11 10.20 -6.93
C ASN A 109 -20.72 10.89 -8.26
N SER A 110 -20.25 10.13 -9.24
CA SER A 110 -19.84 10.67 -10.54
C SER A 110 -21.02 10.95 -11.46
N ASN A 111 -22.18 10.44 -11.12
CA ASN A 111 -23.42 10.69 -11.84
C ASN A 111 -24.19 11.84 -11.19
#